data_7e5f1c88bb914133493f546062ebd5ec
#
_entry.id   7e5f1c88bb914133493f546062ebd5ec
#
_cell.length_a   1.000
_cell.length_b   1.000
_cell.length_c   1.000
_cell.angle_alpha   90.00
_cell.angle_beta   90.00
_cell.angle_gamma   90.00
#
_symmetry.space_group_name_H-M   'P 1'
#
loop_
_entity.id
_entity.type
_entity.pdbx_description
1 polymer ?
#
loop_
_entity_poly.entity_id
_entity_poly.type
_entity_poly.pdbx_seq_one_letter_code
_entity_poly.pdbx_strand_id
1 'polypeptide(L)'
;MKLNKIEHTFSSMKSETSDEHVLVISGAIGEGGYFYEGTSATDVRKALENVKAKMIRIKLNSPGGNAFDGLEIYNYLKDLDAHVIVEVTALAASAASIIAMGADEVIMRTGST
;
A
#
# COMPACT_ATOMS: atom_id res chain seq x y z
N MET A 1 17.32 6.12 22.32
CA MET A 1 16.81 4.95 21.60
C MET A 1 16.60 5.30 20.13
N LYS A 2 17.17 4.53 19.25
CA LYS A 2 16.89 4.70 17.85
C LYS A 2 15.56 4.04 17.51
N LEU A 3 14.64 4.81 16.99
CA LEU A 3 13.44 4.25 16.39
C LEU A 3 13.84 3.62 15.06
N ASN A 4 13.44 2.37 14.87
CA ASN A 4 13.66 1.71 13.59
C ASN A 4 12.79 2.40 12.55
N LYS A 5 13.45 3.02 11.60
CA LYS A 5 12.78 3.66 10.49
C LYS A 5 12.46 2.62 9.44
N ILE A 6 11.21 2.59 9.00
CA ILE A 6 10.82 1.71 7.90
C ILE A 6 11.28 2.36 6.61
N GLU A 7 12.17 1.69 5.89
CA GLU A 7 12.68 2.18 4.64
C GLU A 7 11.59 2.24 3.56
N HIS A 8 11.69 3.24 2.71
CA HIS A 8 10.79 3.39 1.60
C HIS A 8 11.08 2.34 0.53
N THR A 9 10.04 1.60 0.16
CA THR A 9 10.06 0.70 -0.99
C THR A 9 8.71 0.79 -1.68
N PHE A 10 8.75 1.00 -2.98
CA PHE A 10 7.54 0.97 -3.79
C PHE A 10 7.83 0.16 -5.04
N SER A 11 7.12 -0.93 -5.24
CA SER A 11 7.26 -1.75 -6.44
C SER A 11 5.91 -2.23 -6.92
N SER A 12 5.80 -2.47 -8.21
CA SER A 12 4.59 -2.92 -8.85
C SER A 12 4.96 -4.01 -9.86
N MET A 13 4.41 -5.21 -9.67
CA MET A 13 4.86 -6.37 -10.42
C MET A 13 3.72 -7.35 -10.68
N LYS A 14 3.62 -7.82 -11.92
CA LYS A 14 2.67 -8.88 -12.25
C LYS A 14 3.21 -10.21 -11.74
N SER A 15 2.34 -11.02 -11.13
CA SER A 15 2.69 -12.39 -10.77
C SER A 15 2.89 -13.23 -12.04
N GLU A 16 3.91 -14.08 -12.05
CA GLU A 16 4.17 -14.99 -13.16
C GLU A 16 3.27 -16.22 -13.14
N THR A 17 2.69 -16.54 -11.99
CA THR A 17 1.99 -17.82 -11.78
C THR A 17 0.49 -17.69 -11.58
N SER A 18 -0.04 -16.50 -11.43
CA SER A 18 -1.47 -16.26 -11.19
C SER A 18 -1.91 -14.94 -11.82
N ASP A 19 -3.24 -14.76 -11.93
CA ASP A 19 -3.82 -13.49 -12.38
C ASP A 19 -3.86 -12.51 -11.22
N GLU A 20 -2.68 -12.18 -10.72
CA GLU A 20 -2.48 -11.32 -9.57
C GLU A 20 -1.41 -10.28 -9.89
N HIS A 21 -1.67 -9.04 -9.50
CA HIS A 21 -0.69 -7.97 -9.54
C HIS A 21 -0.28 -7.63 -8.11
N VAL A 22 1.01 -7.56 -7.85
CA VAL A 22 1.54 -7.31 -6.51
C VAL A 22 2.13 -5.92 -6.43
N LEU A 23 1.64 -5.15 -5.48
CA LEU A 23 2.14 -3.82 -5.16
C LEU A 23 2.78 -3.87 -3.79
N VAL A 24 4.02 -3.43 -3.68
CA VAL A 24 4.70 -3.33 -2.38
C VAL A 24 4.76 -1.87 -1.96
N ILE A 25 4.20 -1.57 -0.80
CA ILE A 25 4.24 -0.24 -0.19
C ILE A 25 4.89 -0.37 1.18
N SER A 26 6.09 0.14 1.31
CA SER A 26 6.82 0.13 2.56
C SER A 26 7.35 1.52 2.86
N GLY A 27 7.29 1.94 4.13
CA GLY A 27 7.71 3.26 4.54
C GLY A 27 6.56 4.26 4.64
N ALA A 28 6.86 5.53 4.60
CA ALA A 28 5.89 6.60 4.80
C ALA A 28 4.89 6.72 3.64
N ILE A 29 3.68 7.16 3.97
CA ILE A 29 2.64 7.51 3.00
C ILE A 29 2.67 9.02 2.78
N GLY A 30 2.68 9.42 1.52
CA GLY A 30 2.66 10.82 1.14
C GLY A 30 3.66 11.12 0.05
N GLU A 31 3.65 12.35 -0.47
CA GLU A 31 4.64 12.76 -1.44
C GLU A 31 6.00 12.86 -0.76
N GLY A 32 7.03 12.35 -1.44
CA GLY A 32 8.40 12.47 -0.99
C GLY A 32 8.80 13.95 -0.92
N GLY A 33 9.60 14.28 0.06
CA GLY A 33 10.08 15.64 0.26
C GLY A 33 11.59 15.69 0.28
N TYR A 34 12.10 16.80 0.77
CA TYR A 34 13.52 17.07 0.80
C TYR A 34 14.28 16.09 1.71
N PHE A 35 13.64 15.64 2.79
CA PHE A 35 14.26 14.85 3.85
C PHE A 35 13.73 13.43 3.97
N TYR A 36 12.76 13.03 3.15
CA TYR A 36 12.19 11.69 3.23
C TYR A 36 11.58 11.28 1.89
N GLU A 37 11.47 9.99 1.69
CA GLU A 37 10.76 9.41 0.57
C GLU A 37 9.41 8.85 1.07
N GLY A 38 8.41 8.90 0.22
CA GLY A 38 7.10 8.38 0.56
C GLY A 38 6.37 7.86 -0.67
N THR A 39 5.32 7.09 -0.42
CA THR A 39 4.42 6.62 -1.46
C THR A 39 3.16 7.47 -1.44
N SER A 40 2.89 8.14 -2.54
CA SER A 40 1.72 9.01 -2.67
C SER A 40 0.55 8.28 -3.33
N ALA A 41 -0.64 8.89 -3.25
CA ALA A 41 -1.80 8.41 -3.98
C ALA A 41 -1.55 8.40 -5.49
N THR A 42 -0.81 9.39 -6.00
CA THR A 42 -0.44 9.45 -7.42
C THR A 42 0.41 8.25 -7.82
N ASP A 43 1.36 7.86 -6.98
CA ASP A 43 2.21 6.69 -7.25
C ASP A 43 1.35 5.42 -7.39
N VAL A 44 0.42 5.21 -6.47
CA VAL A 44 -0.47 4.04 -6.49
C VAL A 44 -1.35 4.07 -7.73
N ARG A 45 -1.96 5.20 -8.02
CA ARG A 45 -2.84 5.34 -9.18
C ARG A 45 -2.11 5.07 -10.49
N LYS A 46 -0.91 5.63 -10.65
CA LYS A 46 -0.11 5.39 -11.86
C LYS A 46 0.29 3.93 -12.00
N ALA A 47 0.61 3.28 -10.88
CA ALA A 47 1.02 1.88 -10.91
C ALA A 47 -0.13 0.95 -11.31
N LEU A 48 -1.37 1.31 -10.99
CA LEU A 48 -2.53 0.43 -11.17
C LEU A 48 -3.46 0.83 -12.33
N GLU A 49 -3.30 2.02 -12.92
CA GLU A 49 -4.27 2.53 -13.90
C GLU A 49 -4.44 1.65 -15.14
N ASN A 50 -3.42 0.89 -15.52
CA ASN A 50 -3.48 0.00 -16.69
C ASN A 50 -3.44 -1.48 -16.31
N VAL A 51 -3.56 -1.78 -15.03
CA VAL A 51 -3.54 -3.15 -14.54
C VAL A 51 -4.92 -3.77 -14.72
N LYS A 52 -4.97 -4.92 -15.40
CA LYS A 52 -6.20 -5.64 -15.67
C LYS A 52 -6.30 -6.97 -14.93
N ALA A 53 -5.45 -7.20 -13.95
CA ALA A 53 -5.50 -8.40 -13.15
C ALA A 53 -6.81 -8.47 -12.36
N LYS A 54 -7.33 -9.69 -12.17
CA LYS A 54 -8.55 -9.91 -11.37
C LYS A 54 -8.30 -9.72 -9.88
N MET A 55 -7.05 -9.85 -9.45
CA MET A 55 -6.65 -9.76 -8.05
C MET A 55 -5.47 -8.84 -7.91
N ILE A 56 -5.54 -7.95 -6.95
CA ILE A 56 -4.45 -7.04 -6.61
C ILE A 56 -4.08 -7.29 -5.16
N ARG A 57 -2.83 -7.64 -4.94
CA ARG A 57 -2.29 -7.83 -3.60
C ARG A 57 -1.37 -6.69 -3.26
N ILE A 58 -1.64 -6.03 -2.14
CA ILE A 58 -0.81 -4.93 -1.65
C ILE A 58 -0.12 -5.40 -0.39
N LYS A 59 1.20 -5.51 -0.44
CA LYS A 59 2.01 -5.81 0.73
C LYS A 59 2.37 -4.48 1.39
N LEU A 60 1.82 -4.25 2.57
CA LEU A 60 1.88 -2.97 3.26
C LEU A 60 2.68 -3.06 4.55
N ASN A 61 3.64 -2.16 4.69
CA ASN A 61 4.42 -2.01 5.92
C ASN A 61 4.73 -0.53 6.11
N SER A 62 3.94 0.16 6.91
CA SER A 62 4.03 1.62 6.98
C SER A 62 3.65 2.17 8.36
N PRO A 63 4.41 3.16 8.84
CA PRO A 63 4.04 3.89 10.06
C PRO A 63 2.92 4.91 9.81
N GLY A 64 2.50 5.08 8.55
CA GLY A 64 1.53 6.08 8.14
C GLY A 64 2.18 7.27 7.48
N GLY A 65 1.56 8.43 7.61
CA GLY A 65 2.03 9.67 7.02
C GLY A 65 0.86 10.57 6.68
N ASN A 66 0.79 11.04 5.44
CA ASN A 66 -0.22 11.98 5.02
C ASN A 66 -1.61 11.32 4.96
N ALA A 67 -2.52 11.80 5.79
CA ALA A 67 -3.87 11.24 5.90
C ALA A 67 -4.70 11.46 4.64
N PHE A 68 -4.48 12.55 3.91
CA PHE A 68 -5.20 12.81 2.66
C PHE A 68 -4.76 11.84 1.57
N ASP A 69 -3.47 11.55 1.47
CA ASP A 69 -3.00 10.52 0.56
C ASP A 69 -3.55 9.15 0.94
N GLY A 70 -3.58 8.83 2.23
CA GLY A 70 -4.17 7.59 2.71
C GLY A 70 -5.63 7.46 2.31
N LEU A 71 -6.40 8.54 2.46
CA LEU A 71 -7.81 8.56 2.08
C LEU A 71 -8.01 8.45 0.57
N GLU A 72 -7.19 9.12 -0.22
CA GLU A 72 -7.26 9.01 -1.68
C GLU A 72 -6.95 7.59 -2.15
N ILE A 73 -5.96 6.95 -1.56
CA ILE A 73 -5.62 5.56 -1.88
C ILE A 73 -6.80 4.66 -1.49
N TYR A 74 -7.37 4.85 -0.30
CA TYR A 74 -8.56 4.12 0.15
C TYR A 74 -9.67 4.19 -0.89
N ASN A 75 -10.04 5.40 -1.31
CA ASN A 75 -11.11 5.59 -2.27
C ASN A 75 -10.78 4.97 -3.63
N TYR A 76 -9.54 5.10 -4.06
CA TYR A 76 -9.09 4.51 -5.31
C TYR A 76 -9.23 2.98 -5.29
N LEU A 77 -8.82 2.34 -4.21
CA LEU A 77 -8.91 0.88 -4.07
C LEU A 77 -10.38 0.43 -4.03
N LYS A 78 -11.25 1.19 -3.37
CA LYS A 78 -12.69 0.86 -3.30
C LYS A 78 -13.34 0.89 -4.68
N ASP A 79 -12.85 1.73 -5.58
CA ASP A 79 -13.42 1.89 -6.92
C ASP A 79 -12.85 0.92 -7.95
N LEU A 80 -11.80 0.18 -7.60
CA LEU A 80 -11.19 -0.78 -8.53
C LEU A 80 -12.10 -1.96 -8.82
N ASP A 81 -12.15 -2.34 -10.09
CA ASP A 81 -12.86 -3.54 -10.53
C ASP A 81 -11.94 -4.76 -10.42
N ALA A 82 -11.49 -5.05 -9.21
CA ALA A 82 -10.61 -6.15 -8.90
C ALA A 82 -10.82 -6.53 -7.43
N HIS A 83 -10.46 -7.76 -7.08
CA HIS A 83 -10.46 -8.18 -5.69
C HIS A 83 -9.15 -7.70 -5.06
N VAL A 84 -9.23 -6.78 -4.12
CA VAL A 84 -8.06 -6.17 -3.49
C VAL A 84 -7.78 -6.84 -2.15
N ILE A 85 -6.57 -7.35 -2.01
CA ILE A 85 -6.07 -7.95 -0.77
C ILE A 85 -4.96 -7.06 -0.24
N VAL A 86 -5.08 -6.58 0.99
CA VAL A 86 -3.97 -5.91 1.67
C VAL A 86 -3.37 -6.88 2.67
N GLU A 87 -2.10 -7.18 2.49
CA GLU A 87 -1.33 -8.03 3.39
C GLU A 87 -0.42 -7.13 4.22
N VAL A 88 -0.71 -7.01 5.51
CA VAL A 88 0.12 -6.24 6.43
C VAL A 88 1.27 -7.12 6.87
N THR A 89 2.49 -6.77 6.44
CA THR A 89 3.66 -7.62 6.67
C THR A 89 4.30 -7.37 8.04
N ALA A 90 4.18 -6.15 8.57
CA ALA A 90 4.66 -5.83 9.91
C ALA A 90 3.80 -4.76 10.58
N LEU A 91 3.61 -3.60 9.96
CA LEU A 91 2.92 -2.47 10.56
C LEU A 91 2.00 -1.78 9.56
N ALA A 92 0.79 -1.45 9.99
CA ALA A 92 -0.08 -0.52 9.26
C ALA A 92 -0.69 0.44 10.27
N ALA A 93 -0.11 1.62 10.39
CA ALA A 93 -0.53 2.61 11.38
C ALA A 93 -1.02 3.88 10.70
N SER A 94 -1.89 4.64 11.35
CA SER A 94 -2.36 5.95 10.90
C SER A 94 -2.90 5.90 9.46
N ALA A 95 -2.36 6.69 8.54
CA ALA A 95 -2.79 6.72 7.15
C ALA A 95 -2.73 5.33 6.47
N ALA A 96 -1.78 4.50 6.86
CA ALA A 96 -1.66 3.15 6.31
C ALA A 96 -2.83 2.25 6.75
N SER A 97 -3.36 2.44 7.97
CA SER A 97 -4.54 1.69 8.41
C SER A 97 -5.77 2.07 7.59
N ILE A 98 -5.87 3.33 7.17
CA ILE A 98 -6.95 3.78 6.28
C ILE A 98 -6.86 3.05 4.94
N ILE A 99 -5.67 2.94 4.38
CA ILE A 99 -5.45 2.21 3.13
C ILE A 99 -5.92 0.76 3.25
N ALA A 100 -5.55 0.09 4.34
CA ALA A 100 -5.94 -1.30 4.56
C ALA A 100 -7.46 -1.47 4.58
N MET A 101 -8.20 -0.49 5.11
CA MET A 101 -9.66 -0.53 5.13
C MET A 101 -10.30 -0.43 3.74
N GLY A 102 -9.54 0.00 2.74
CA GLY A 102 -10.02 0.03 1.35
C GLY A 102 -9.98 -1.32 0.65
N ALA A 103 -9.40 -2.33 1.27
CA ALA A 103 -9.28 -3.66 0.68
C ALA A 103 -10.58 -4.47 0.84
N ASP A 104 -10.76 -5.42 -0.05
CA ASP A 104 -11.83 -6.41 0.09
C ASP A 104 -11.46 -7.44 1.16
N GLU A 105 -10.16 -7.66 1.34
CA GLU A 105 -9.64 -8.61 2.32
C GLU A 105 -8.36 -8.06 2.92
N VAL A 106 -8.20 -8.19 4.25
CA VAL A 106 -7.00 -7.79 4.95
C VAL A 106 -6.38 -9.01 5.61
N ILE A 107 -5.11 -9.25 5.33
CA ILE A 107 -4.34 -10.34 5.93
C ILE A 107 -3.30 -9.72 6.86
N MET A 108 -3.34 -10.10 8.12
CA MET A 108 -2.33 -9.66 9.10
C MET A 108 -1.32 -10.78 9.29
N ARG A 109 -0.08 -10.54 8.89
CA ARG A 109 0.97 -11.53 9.10
C ARG A 109 1.26 -11.68 10.59
N THR A 110 1.77 -12.84 10.99
CA THR A 110 2.12 -13.12 12.38
C THR A 110 3.05 -12.03 12.93
N GLY A 111 2.68 -11.45 14.06
CA GLY A 111 3.44 -10.36 14.67
C GLY A 111 3.17 -8.97 14.12
N SER A 112 2.32 -8.85 13.08
CA SER A 112 1.98 -7.53 12.52
C SER A 112 0.99 -6.78 13.41
N THR A 113 0.98 -5.48 13.25
CA THR A 113 0.08 -4.59 13.99
C THR A 113 -0.55 -3.53 13.08
#